data_a83d086d63ffaec3ec87d9c065aae441
#
_entry.id   a83d086d63ffaec3ec87d9c065aae441
#
_cell.length_a   1.000
_cell.length_b   1.000
_cell.length_c   1.000
_cell.angle_alpha   90.00
_cell.angle_beta   90.00
_cell.angle_gamma   90.00
#
_symmetry.space_group_name_H-M   'P 1'
#
loop_
_entity.id
_entity.type
_entity.pdbx_description
1 polymer ?
#
loop_
_entity_poly.entity_id
_entity_poly.type
_entity_poly.pdbx_seq_one_letter_code
_entity_poly.pdbx_strand_id
1 'polypeptide(L)'
;MQKKKAVFNWSGGKDSAHALWKIMQSDEYEILFLLTTVNQETTRSTMHGIPMEVLQAQSRSIGIPLKIIGLRPRGDMDDYNRAMTEAVEELKAMGITHFIFGDIFLYDVMQYRKRQLEPMGIQVVEPLWGKNTVEVMDDFLQTRLKTIIVTTMHDGLGKKAIGKNLDAEFIASLPSGCDPNGENGEYHTFCYDGPIFSYPVPFRLGEPFMESYDIKLDTGEVRTYSYWFANLRPSQNEVRRLFCVCKKNRASPNFAQSGLARLPNFLYLRESSNISQR
;
A
#
# COMPACT_ATOMS: atom_id res chain seq x y z
N MET A 1 28.98 -3.61 9.95
CA MET A 1 28.82 -2.37 9.17
C MET A 1 27.58 -1.62 9.66
N GLN A 2 27.54 -0.29 9.53
CA GLN A 2 26.32 0.47 9.85
C GLN A 2 25.25 0.17 8.77
N LYS A 3 24.02 -0.15 9.20
CA LYS A 3 22.91 -0.40 8.28
C LYS A 3 22.56 0.85 7.48
N LYS A 4 22.16 0.66 6.24
CA LYS A 4 21.66 1.74 5.38
C LYS A 4 20.27 2.16 5.81
N LYS A 5 20.06 3.43 6.14
CA LYS A 5 18.73 3.93 6.50
C LYS A 5 17.84 3.99 5.27
N ALA A 6 16.68 3.36 5.35
CA ALA A 6 15.76 3.22 4.24
C ALA A 6 14.32 3.54 4.62
N VAL A 7 13.53 3.91 3.61
CA VAL A 7 12.08 3.90 3.64
C VAL A 7 11.58 2.81 2.70
N PHE A 8 10.52 2.11 3.09
CA PHE A 8 9.91 1.07 2.29
C PHE A 8 8.56 1.54 1.73
N ASN A 9 8.41 1.57 0.40
CA ASN A 9 7.16 1.97 -0.25
C ASN A 9 6.13 0.85 -0.12
N TRP A 10 5.12 1.09 0.71
CA TRP A 10 4.16 0.10 1.17
C TRP A 10 2.81 0.26 0.48
N SER A 11 2.43 -0.72 -0.34
CA SER A 11 1.11 -0.77 -0.97
C SER A 11 0.07 -1.53 -0.14
N GLY A 12 0.51 -2.37 0.80
CA GLY A 12 -0.33 -3.28 1.58
C GLY A 12 -0.62 -4.61 0.89
N GLY A 13 -0.17 -4.80 -0.34
CA GLY A 13 -0.36 -6.02 -1.15
C GLY A 13 0.79 -7.03 -1.06
N LYS A 14 0.67 -8.11 -1.85
CA LYS A 14 1.62 -9.23 -1.87
C LYS A 14 3.05 -8.83 -2.20
N ASP A 15 3.26 -7.99 -3.25
CA ASP A 15 4.60 -7.68 -3.75
C ASP A 15 5.38 -6.82 -2.76
N SER A 16 4.72 -5.80 -2.17
CA SER A 16 5.32 -5.03 -1.10
C SER A 16 5.61 -5.89 0.14
N ALA A 17 4.72 -6.84 0.50
CA ALA A 17 4.94 -7.74 1.62
C ALA A 17 6.10 -8.73 1.36
N HIS A 18 6.18 -9.27 0.14
CA HIS A 18 7.24 -10.16 -0.30
C HIS A 18 8.62 -9.46 -0.32
N ALA A 19 8.67 -8.26 -0.94
CA ALA A 19 9.89 -7.46 -0.97
C ALA A 19 10.35 -7.06 0.44
N LEU A 20 9.40 -6.66 1.31
CA LEU A 20 9.71 -6.34 2.71
C LEU A 20 10.26 -7.56 3.45
N TRP A 21 9.63 -8.74 3.29
CA TRP A 21 10.12 -9.98 3.87
C TRP A 21 11.56 -10.28 3.44
N LYS A 22 11.89 -10.14 2.13
CA LYS A 22 13.26 -10.34 1.63
C LYS A 22 14.26 -9.36 2.25
N ILE A 23 13.92 -8.10 2.32
CA ILE A 23 14.77 -7.07 2.92
C ILE A 23 15.00 -7.33 4.41
N MET A 24 13.98 -7.80 5.14
CA MET A 24 14.11 -8.13 6.56
C MET A 24 15.00 -9.35 6.82
N GLN A 25 15.20 -10.23 5.81
CA GLN A 25 16.18 -11.34 5.91
C GLN A 25 17.61 -10.86 5.72
N SER A 26 17.82 -9.69 5.13
CA SER A 26 19.13 -9.08 4.99
C SER A 26 19.42 -8.15 6.17
N ASP A 27 20.65 -8.14 6.65
CA ASP A 27 21.09 -7.23 7.72
C ASP A 27 21.60 -5.88 7.17
N GLU A 28 21.30 -5.58 5.91
CA GLU A 28 21.85 -4.45 5.16
C GLU A 28 21.11 -3.13 5.45
N TYR A 29 19.80 -3.20 5.71
CA TYR A 29 18.93 -2.00 5.80
C TYR A 29 18.33 -1.84 7.19
N GLU A 30 18.21 -0.58 7.64
CA GLU A 30 17.37 -0.11 8.74
C GLU A 30 16.16 0.60 8.15
N ILE A 31 14.99 -0.06 8.15
CA ILE A 31 13.75 0.52 7.61
C ILE A 31 13.12 1.39 8.69
N LEU A 32 13.17 2.71 8.50
CA LEU A 32 12.65 3.68 9.47
C LEU A 32 11.14 3.92 9.32
N PHE A 33 10.62 3.83 8.09
CA PHE A 33 9.20 4.05 7.79
C PHE A 33 8.72 3.13 6.66
N LEU A 34 7.46 2.74 6.76
CA LEU A 34 6.65 2.37 5.61
C LEU A 34 6.07 3.65 5.02
N LEU A 35 6.16 3.84 3.70
CA LEU A 35 5.65 5.02 2.98
C LEU A 35 4.49 4.61 2.09
N THR A 36 3.37 5.32 2.17
CA THR A 36 2.22 5.06 1.29
C THR A 36 1.57 6.36 0.82
N THR A 37 0.98 6.31 -0.37
CA THR A 37 0.16 7.40 -0.91
C THR A 37 -1.32 7.09 -0.74
N VAL A 38 -2.08 8.07 -0.29
CA VAL A 38 -3.51 7.95 0.01
C VAL A 38 -4.25 9.11 -0.66
N ASN A 39 -5.35 8.81 -1.34
CA ASN A 39 -6.26 9.82 -1.83
C ASN A 39 -6.95 10.51 -0.63
N GLN A 40 -6.86 11.83 -0.55
CA GLN A 40 -7.35 12.62 0.58
C GLN A 40 -8.88 12.61 0.73
N GLU A 41 -9.62 12.41 -0.38
CA GLU A 41 -11.08 12.37 -0.36
C GLU A 41 -11.59 11.00 0.10
N THR A 42 -11.06 9.92 -0.50
CA THR A 42 -11.52 8.56 -0.21
C THR A 42 -10.84 7.94 1.02
N THR A 43 -9.73 8.52 1.49
CA THR A 43 -8.87 7.97 2.57
C THR A 43 -8.43 6.52 2.29
N ARG A 44 -8.19 6.21 1.00
CA ARG A 44 -7.75 4.89 0.54
C ARG A 44 -6.45 4.99 -0.24
N SER A 45 -5.66 3.92 -0.22
CA SER A 45 -4.47 3.83 -1.09
C SER A 45 -4.86 3.91 -2.56
N THR A 46 -4.01 4.54 -3.37
CA THR A 46 -4.34 4.90 -4.75
C THR A 46 -4.54 3.70 -5.66
N MET A 47 -3.75 2.63 -5.51
CA MET A 47 -3.80 1.47 -6.43
C MET A 47 -4.68 0.33 -5.92
N HIS A 48 -4.61 0.01 -4.63
CA HIS A 48 -5.27 -1.18 -4.06
C HIS A 48 -6.61 -0.85 -3.39
N GLY A 49 -6.97 0.43 -3.25
CA GLY A 49 -8.19 0.84 -2.57
C GLY A 49 -8.26 0.45 -1.08
N ILE A 50 -7.11 0.18 -0.45
CA ILE A 50 -7.05 -0.23 0.96
C ILE A 50 -7.29 0.99 1.85
N PRO A 51 -8.23 0.93 2.82
CA PRO A 51 -8.46 2.03 3.76
C PRO A 51 -7.23 2.37 4.58
N MET A 52 -7.01 3.64 4.82
CA MET A 52 -5.87 4.15 5.60
C MET A 52 -5.77 3.50 6.98
N GLU A 53 -6.89 3.27 7.66
CA GLU A 53 -6.93 2.63 8.97
C GLU A 53 -6.42 1.18 8.93
N VAL A 54 -6.65 0.48 7.81
CA VAL A 54 -6.17 -0.89 7.60
C VAL A 54 -4.68 -0.89 7.32
N LEU A 55 -4.17 0.06 6.51
CA LEU A 55 -2.73 0.25 6.30
C LEU A 55 -2.00 0.59 7.62
N GLN A 56 -2.61 1.42 8.46
CA GLN A 56 -2.09 1.70 9.80
C GLN A 56 -2.10 0.46 10.71
N ALA A 57 -3.11 -0.42 10.57
CA ALA A 57 -3.14 -1.69 11.30
C ALA A 57 -2.03 -2.64 10.85
N GLN A 58 -1.75 -2.71 9.53
CA GLN A 58 -0.57 -3.43 9.02
C GLN A 58 0.72 -2.89 9.62
N SER A 59 0.95 -1.58 9.55
CA SER A 59 2.14 -0.92 10.11
C SER A 59 2.35 -1.23 11.60
N ARG A 60 1.28 -1.19 12.40
CA ARG A 60 1.36 -1.55 13.82
C ARG A 60 1.73 -3.02 14.02
N SER A 61 1.18 -3.91 13.21
CA SER A 61 1.48 -5.34 13.31
C SER A 61 2.90 -5.66 12.82
N ILE A 62 3.39 -4.97 11.79
CA ILE A 62 4.77 -5.09 11.30
C ILE A 62 5.76 -4.46 12.30
N GLY A 63 5.35 -3.45 13.05
CA GLY A 63 6.20 -2.74 14.01
C GLY A 63 7.03 -1.62 13.37
N ILE A 64 6.76 -1.23 12.12
CA ILE A 64 7.43 -0.12 11.41
C ILE A 64 6.42 1.03 11.24
N PRO A 65 6.76 2.28 11.64
CA PRO A 65 5.86 3.42 11.52
C PRO A 65 5.42 3.69 10.08
N LEU A 66 4.15 4.07 9.86
CA LEU A 66 3.61 4.43 8.56
C LEU A 66 3.68 5.95 8.35
N LYS A 67 4.38 6.38 7.29
CA LYS A 67 4.32 7.74 6.77
C LYS A 67 3.34 7.79 5.61
N ILE A 68 2.37 8.68 5.69
CA ILE A 68 1.31 8.82 4.69
C ILE A 68 1.54 10.10 3.90
N ILE A 69 1.54 10.00 2.58
CA ILE A 69 1.50 11.12 1.64
C ILE A 69 0.07 11.25 1.13
N GLY A 70 -0.59 12.35 1.50
CA GLY A 70 -1.93 12.65 1.01
C GLY A 70 -1.88 13.25 -0.40
N LEU A 71 -2.51 12.58 -1.36
CA LEU A 71 -2.66 13.07 -2.72
C LEU A 71 -4.00 13.75 -2.89
N ARG A 72 -4.01 14.88 -3.62
CA ARG A 72 -5.24 15.60 -3.96
C ARG A 72 -6.16 14.73 -4.84
N PRO A 73 -7.48 14.78 -4.61
CA PRO A 73 -8.44 14.16 -5.51
C PRO A 73 -8.29 14.69 -6.93
N ARG A 74 -8.20 13.81 -7.91
CA ARG A 74 -7.99 14.16 -9.32
C ARG A 74 -6.77 15.06 -9.58
N GLY A 75 -5.76 15.00 -8.68
CA GLY A 75 -4.47 15.66 -8.87
C GLY A 75 -3.76 15.08 -10.10
N ASP A 76 -2.99 15.93 -10.76
CA ASP A 76 -2.15 15.55 -11.89
C ASP A 76 -0.78 15.01 -11.42
N MET A 77 0.10 14.71 -12.38
CA MET A 77 1.46 14.24 -12.10
C MET A 77 2.32 15.30 -11.38
N ASP A 78 2.04 16.58 -11.59
CA ASP A 78 2.77 17.66 -10.92
C ASP A 78 2.40 17.75 -9.44
N ASP A 79 1.12 17.54 -9.10
CA ASP A 79 0.68 17.44 -7.71
C ASP A 79 1.33 16.24 -7.01
N TYR A 80 1.39 15.09 -7.69
CA TYR A 80 2.07 13.90 -7.19
C TYR A 80 3.57 14.16 -6.96
N ASN A 81 4.26 14.71 -7.97
CA ASN A 81 5.69 14.99 -7.93
C ASN A 81 6.05 15.95 -6.80
N ARG A 82 5.24 17.02 -6.61
CA ARG A 82 5.44 17.97 -5.52
C ARG A 82 5.31 17.31 -4.16
N ALA A 83 4.23 16.55 -3.92
CA ALA A 83 4.01 15.87 -2.67
C ALA A 83 5.12 14.84 -2.35
N MET A 84 5.60 14.12 -3.37
CA MET A 84 6.71 13.19 -3.24
C MET A 84 8.03 13.91 -2.95
N THR A 85 8.33 15.01 -3.65
CA THR A 85 9.54 15.80 -3.43
C THR A 85 9.62 16.32 -1.99
N GLU A 86 8.54 16.91 -1.47
CA GLU A 86 8.46 17.38 -0.09
C GLU A 86 8.70 16.24 0.91
N ALA A 87 8.10 15.08 0.68
CA ALA A 87 8.29 13.91 1.54
C ALA A 87 9.74 13.38 1.49
N VAL A 88 10.35 13.37 0.31
CA VAL A 88 11.76 12.94 0.12
C VAL A 88 12.71 13.87 0.85
N GLU A 89 12.54 15.18 0.76
CA GLU A 89 13.36 16.17 1.47
C GLU A 89 13.29 15.99 2.99
N GLU A 90 12.09 15.81 3.53
CA GLU A 90 11.88 15.53 4.96
C GLU A 90 12.59 14.24 5.40
N LEU A 91 12.44 13.16 4.61
CA LEU A 91 13.04 11.85 4.90
C LEU A 91 14.58 11.89 4.81
N LYS A 92 15.13 12.64 3.84
CA LYS A 92 16.58 12.90 3.75
C LYS A 92 17.12 13.62 4.98
N ALA A 93 16.40 14.62 5.50
CA ALA A 93 16.81 15.32 6.72
C ALA A 93 16.92 14.38 7.93
N MET A 94 16.22 13.23 7.92
CA MET A 94 16.34 12.16 8.92
C MET A 94 17.50 11.17 8.63
N GLY A 95 18.26 11.39 7.55
CA GLY A 95 19.39 10.57 7.13
C GLY A 95 18.99 9.35 6.29
N ILE A 96 17.79 9.31 5.72
CA ILE A 96 17.35 8.26 4.80
C ILE A 96 18.07 8.45 3.47
N THR A 97 18.64 7.37 2.94
CA THR A 97 19.44 7.34 1.71
C THR A 97 18.91 6.35 0.68
N HIS A 98 17.97 5.46 1.06
CA HIS A 98 17.45 4.41 0.20
C HIS A 98 15.92 4.38 0.24
N PHE A 99 15.30 4.23 -0.94
CA PHE A 99 13.87 3.94 -1.10
C PHE A 99 13.71 2.56 -1.70
N ILE A 100 12.95 1.71 -1.02
CA ILE A 100 12.75 0.31 -1.39
C ILE A 100 11.34 0.14 -1.95
N PHE A 101 11.22 -0.57 -3.08
CA PHE A 101 9.96 -0.83 -3.77
C PHE A 101 9.78 -2.33 -4.02
N GLY A 102 8.56 -2.76 -4.23
CA GLY A 102 8.21 -4.15 -4.51
C GLY A 102 7.95 -4.45 -5.99
N ASP A 103 8.48 -3.65 -6.92
CA ASP A 103 8.25 -3.87 -8.34
C ASP A 103 9.05 -5.06 -8.88
N ILE A 104 8.51 -5.74 -9.89
CA ILE A 104 9.07 -6.96 -10.47
C ILE A 104 9.75 -6.68 -11.82
N PHE A 105 9.04 -6.02 -12.77
CA PHE A 105 9.59 -5.78 -14.11
C PHE A 105 9.05 -4.52 -14.84
N LEU A 106 8.29 -3.66 -14.18
CA LEU A 106 7.72 -2.46 -14.81
C LEU A 106 8.82 -1.42 -15.07
N TYR A 107 9.55 -1.61 -16.20
CA TYR A 107 10.74 -0.83 -16.55
C TYR A 107 10.49 0.69 -16.55
N ASP A 108 9.37 1.14 -17.13
CA ASP A 108 9.05 2.57 -17.19
C ASP A 108 8.83 3.18 -15.82
N VAL A 109 8.21 2.42 -14.91
CA VAL A 109 7.99 2.81 -13.51
C VAL A 109 9.32 2.92 -12.76
N MET A 110 10.21 1.92 -12.92
CA MET A 110 11.54 1.95 -12.32
C MET A 110 12.35 3.13 -12.83
N GLN A 111 12.38 3.36 -14.15
CA GLN A 111 13.10 4.49 -14.76
C GLN A 111 12.55 5.84 -14.30
N TYR A 112 11.21 5.95 -14.18
CA TYR A 112 10.57 7.14 -13.64
C TYR A 112 11.04 7.41 -12.21
N ARG A 113 11.01 6.40 -11.32
CA ARG A 113 11.46 6.53 -9.92
C ARG A 113 12.92 6.92 -9.82
N LYS A 114 13.81 6.29 -10.59
CA LYS A 114 15.23 6.64 -10.64
C LYS A 114 15.43 8.10 -11.06
N ARG A 115 14.77 8.52 -12.13
CA ARG A 115 14.85 9.92 -12.60
C ARG A 115 14.39 10.94 -11.57
N GLN A 116 13.44 10.59 -10.71
CA GLN A 116 12.95 11.47 -9.66
C GLN A 116 13.82 11.43 -8.39
N LEU A 117 14.33 10.27 -7.99
CA LEU A 117 14.95 10.07 -6.68
C LEU A 117 16.47 10.17 -6.69
N GLU A 118 17.15 9.65 -7.74
CA GLU A 118 18.61 9.65 -7.81
C GLU A 118 19.21 11.07 -7.83
N PRO A 119 18.65 12.08 -8.56
CA PRO A 119 19.15 13.46 -8.48
C PRO A 119 19.04 14.08 -7.08
N MET A 120 18.11 13.58 -6.27
CA MET A 120 17.96 13.97 -4.87
C MET A 120 18.91 13.22 -3.92
N GLY A 121 19.78 12.34 -4.44
CA GLY A 121 20.72 11.54 -3.66
C GLY A 121 20.10 10.32 -2.98
N ILE A 122 18.93 9.87 -3.44
CA ILE A 122 18.24 8.67 -2.93
C ILE A 122 18.52 7.50 -3.88
N GLN A 123 18.97 6.37 -3.34
CA GLN A 123 19.12 5.13 -4.09
C GLN A 123 17.81 4.35 -4.14
N VAL A 124 17.44 3.87 -5.33
CA VAL A 124 16.27 3.01 -5.55
C VAL A 124 16.69 1.55 -5.40
N VAL A 125 15.94 0.78 -4.61
CA VAL A 125 16.19 -0.65 -4.36
C VAL A 125 14.91 -1.43 -4.66
N GLU A 126 15.02 -2.46 -5.49
CA GLU A 126 13.91 -3.29 -5.93
C GLU A 126 14.27 -4.78 -5.76
N PRO A 127 13.97 -5.41 -4.61
CA PRO A 127 14.42 -6.76 -4.28
C PRO A 127 13.86 -7.87 -5.17
N LEU A 128 12.76 -7.61 -5.87
CA LEU A 128 12.09 -8.55 -6.77
C LEU A 128 12.43 -8.32 -8.24
N TRP A 129 13.16 -7.26 -8.55
CA TRP A 129 13.40 -6.79 -9.91
C TRP A 129 14.07 -7.82 -10.82
N GLY A 130 13.57 -7.91 -12.07
CA GLY A 130 14.17 -8.71 -13.14
C GLY A 130 13.98 -10.21 -13.01
N LYS A 131 13.13 -10.65 -12.08
CA LYS A 131 12.78 -12.05 -11.90
C LYS A 131 11.59 -12.43 -12.79
N ASN A 132 11.52 -13.71 -13.14
CA ASN A 132 10.35 -14.27 -13.80
C ASN A 132 9.15 -14.27 -12.85
N THR A 133 7.95 -13.90 -13.32
CA THR A 133 6.75 -13.79 -12.51
C THR A 133 6.31 -15.10 -11.86
N VAL A 134 6.51 -16.24 -12.55
CA VAL A 134 6.26 -17.58 -12.00
C VAL A 134 7.18 -17.85 -10.81
N GLU A 135 8.49 -17.59 -10.99
CA GLU A 135 9.48 -17.78 -9.91
C GLU A 135 9.19 -16.87 -8.71
N VAL A 136 8.75 -15.62 -8.96
CA VAL A 136 8.38 -14.69 -7.88
C VAL A 136 7.16 -15.21 -7.14
N MET A 137 6.16 -15.76 -7.84
CA MET A 137 4.97 -16.33 -7.21
C MET A 137 5.31 -17.59 -6.40
N ASP A 138 6.12 -18.49 -6.95
CA ASP A 138 6.57 -19.69 -6.23
C ASP A 138 7.35 -19.34 -4.95
N ASP A 139 8.24 -18.36 -5.03
CA ASP A 139 8.99 -17.85 -3.88
C ASP A 139 8.04 -17.17 -2.86
N PHE A 140 7.05 -16.38 -3.34
CA PHE A 140 6.02 -15.79 -2.49
C PHE A 140 5.23 -16.85 -1.72
N LEU A 141 4.76 -17.90 -2.37
CA LEU A 141 3.96 -18.96 -1.73
C LEU A 141 4.76 -19.66 -0.61
N GLN A 142 6.10 -19.73 -0.72
CA GLN A 142 6.97 -20.30 0.31
C GLN A 142 7.15 -19.38 1.53
N THR A 143 6.91 -18.08 1.42
CA THR A 143 7.08 -17.12 2.52
C THR A 143 6.09 -17.30 3.67
N ARG A 144 4.98 -18.00 3.45
CA ARG A 144 3.83 -18.11 4.37
C ARG A 144 3.11 -16.78 4.62
N LEU A 145 3.33 -15.77 3.79
CA LEU A 145 2.52 -14.56 3.78
C LEU A 145 1.09 -14.90 3.36
N LYS A 146 0.09 -14.37 4.07
CA LYS A 146 -1.32 -14.60 3.76
C LYS A 146 -1.93 -13.36 3.14
N THR A 147 -2.46 -13.51 1.96
CA THR A 147 -3.09 -12.44 1.20
C THR A 147 -4.45 -12.86 0.68
N ILE A 148 -5.31 -11.87 0.48
CA ILE A 148 -6.58 -12.04 -0.23
C ILE A 148 -6.61 -11.14 -1.46
N ILE A 149 -7.41 -11.53 -2.46
CA ILE A 149 -7.70 -10.74 -3.64
C ILE A 149 -8.65 -9.59 -3.26
N VAL A 150 -8.26 -8.35 -3.52
CA VAL A 150 -9.08 -7.16 -3.18
C VAL A 150 -9.52 -6.35 -4.38
N THR A 151 -8.86 -6.53 -5.53
CA THR A 151 -9.25 -5.91 -6.80
C THR A 151 -9.10 -6.92 -7.91
N THR A 152 -10.03 -6.92 -8.87
CA THR A 152 -9.94 -7.76 -10.07
C THR A 152 -10.46 -7.02 -11.29
N MET A 153 -9.84 -7.25 -12.44
CA MET A 153 -10.38 -6.79 -13.72
C MET A 153 -11.72 -7.47 -14.01
N HIS A 154 -12.73 -6.69 -14.45
CA HIS A 154 -14.09 -7.21 -14.69
C HIS A 154 -14.13 -8.31 -15.75
N ASP A 155 -13.48 -8.07 -16.89
CA ASP A 155 -13.44 -8.99 -18.03
C ASP A 155 -12.47 -10.17 -17.87
N GLY A 156 -11.71 -10.20 -16.76
CA GLY A 156 -10.78 -11.26 -16.39
C GLY A 156 -11.35 -12.17 -15.30
N LEU A 157 -10.84 -12.00 -14.09
CA LEU A 157 -11.22 -12.83 -12.93
C LEU A 157 -12.61 -12.51 -12.36
N GLY A 158 -13.10 -11.28 -12.60
CA GLY A 158 -14.42 -10.83 -12.21
C GLY A 158 -14.66 -10.83 -10.68
N LYS A 159 -15.94 -10.62 -10.30
CA LYS A 159 -16.37 -10.53 -8.88
C LYS A 159 -16.06 -11.79 -8.07
N LYS A 160 -16.05 -12.96 -8.69
CA LYS A 160 -15.94 -14.27 -8.01
C LYS A 160 -14.59 -14.49 -7.34
N ALA A 161 -13.53 -13.79 -7.77
CA ALA A 161 -12.21 -13.90 -7.20
C ALA A 161 -12.02 -12.98 -5.96
N ILE A 162 -12.86 -11.96 -5.78
CA ILE A 162 -12.78 -11.04 -4.65
C ILE A 162 -12.92 -11.80 -3.33
N GLY A 163 -11.97 -11.57 -2.41
CA GLY A 163 -11.93 -12.18 -1.08
C GLY A 163 -11.33 -13.59 -1.02
N LYS A 164 -11.00 -14.19 -2.17
CA LYS A 164 -10.27 -15.47 -2.18
C LYS A 164 -8.85 -15.30 -1.65
N ASN A 165 -8.35 -16.33 -0.98
CA ASN A 165 -6.93 -16.40 -0.63
C ASN A 165 -6.08 -16.53 -1.89
N LEU A 166 -4.91 -15.89 -1.87
CA LEU A 166 -3.88 -16.11 -2.87
C LEU A 166 -3.01 -17.27 -2.38
N ASP A 167 -3.33 -18.46 -2.86
CA ASP A 167 -2.64 -19.70 -2.54
C ASP A 167 -2.42 -20.55 -3.82
N ALA A 168 -1.79 -21.70 -3.68
CA ALA A 168 -1.48 -22.57 -4.82
C ALA A 168 -2.75 -23.03 -5.58
N GLU A 169 -3.88 -23.21 -4.88
CA GLU A 169 -5.16 -23.59 -5.49
C GLU A 169 -5.70 -22.43 -6.35
N PHE A 170 -5.66 -21.21 -5.84
CA PHE A 170 -6.05 -20.03 -6.60
C PHE A 170 -5.18 -19.85 -7.85
N ILE A 171 -3.85 -19.94 -7.71
CA ILE A 171 -2.92 -19.81 -8.84
C ILE A 171 -3.19 -20.89 -9.91
N ALA A 172 -3.39 -22.13 -9.49
CA ALA A 172 -3.75 -23.22 -10.43
C ALA A 172 -5.10 -23.02 -11.13
N SER A 173 -6.00 -22.20 -10.56
CA SER A 173 -7.32 -21.88 -11.12
C SER A 173 -7.33 -20.68 -12.06
N LEU A 174 -6.20 -19.98 -12.22
CA LEU A 174 -6.12 -18.81 -13.09
C LEU A 174 -6.39 -19.18 -14.56
N PRO A 175 -7.09 -18.32 -15.31
CA PRO A 175 -7.27 -18.52 -16.74
C PRO A 175 -5.94 -18.55 -17.49
N SER A 176 -5.91 -19.28 -18.62
CA SER A 176 -4.76 -19.25 -19.52
C SER A 176 -4.43 -17.84 -19.97
N GLY A 177 -3.15 -17.43 -19.84
CA GLY A 177 -2.68 -16.10 -20.18
C GLY A 177 -2.79 -15.07 -19.06
N CYS A 178 -3.38 -15.40 -17.91
CA CYS A 178 -3.32 -14.57 -16.72
C CYS A 178 -1.92 -14.67 -16.09
N ASP A 179 -1.31 -13.53 -15.78
CA ASP A 179 -0.02 -13.52 -15.07
C ASP A 179 -0.23 -13.98 -13.61
N PRO A 180 0.58 -14.93 -13.11
CA PRO A 180 0.42 -15.45 -11.75
C PRO A 180 0.63 -14.38 -10.67
N ASN A 181 1.35 -13.29 -10.94
CA ASN A 181 1.49 -12.16 -10.03
C ASN A 181 0.46 -11.04 -10.26
N GLY A 182 -0.38 -11.13 -11.32
CA GLY A 182 -1.34 -10.09 -11.66
C GLY A 182 -0.71 -8.81 -12.20
N GLU A 183 0.49 -8.90 -12.79
CA GLU A 183 1.30 -7.75 -13.23
C GLU A 183 0.71 -7.00 -14.43
N ASN A 184 -0.20 -7.63 -15.18
CA ASN A 184 -0.95 -6.97 -16.24
C ASN A 184 -2.24 -6.32 -15.74
N GLY A 185 -2.40 -6.15 -14.42
CA GLY A 185 -3.59 -5.56 -13.80
C GLY A 185 -4.75 -6.52 -13.56
N GLU A 186 -4.52 -7.83 -13.69
CA GLU A 186 -5.57 -8.83 -13.51
C GLU A 186 -6.16 -8.81 -12.12
N TYR A 187 -5.32 -8.60 -11.10
CA TYR A 187 -5.76 -8.49 -9.72
C TYR A 187 -4.77 -7.74 -8.81
N HIS A 188 -5.28 -7.20 -7.71
CA HIS A 188 -4.47 -6.70 -6.59
C HIS A 188 -4.89 -7.38 -5.29
N THR A 189 -3.99 -7.35 -4.30
CA THR A 189 -4.11 -8.12 -3.07
C THR A 189 -3.99 -7.25 -1.83
N PHE A 190 -4.43 -7.81 -0.70
CA PHE A 190 -4.21 -7.29 0.64
C PHE A 190 -3.53 -8.35 1.50
N CYS A 191 -2.33 -8.05 2.01
CA CYS A 191 -1.58 -8.94 2.89
C CYS A 191 -1.96 -8.68 4.35
N TYR A 192 -2.39 -9.72 5.07
CA TYR A 192 -2.95 -9.56 6.41
C TYR A 192 -2.26 -10.38 7.49
N ASP A 193 -1.40 -11.33 7.14
CA ASP A 193 -0.72 -12.21 8.10
C ASP A 193 0.56 -12.81 7.50
N GLY A 194 1.42 -13.37 8.33
CA GLY A 194 2.66 -14.05 7.95
C GLY A 194 3.87 -13.52 8.70
N PRO A 195 5.08 -13.95 8.30
CA PRO A 195 6.29 -13.77 9.13
C PRO A 195 6.74 -12.33 9.36
N ILE A 196 6.26 -11.35 8.58
CA ILE A 196 6.55 -9.93 8.81
C ILE A 196 5.59 -9.27 9.82
N PHE A 197 4.51 -9.97 10.21
CA PHE A 197 3.50 -9.47 11.13
C PHE A 197 3.66 -10.09 12.51
N SER A 198 3.52 -9.28 13.56
CA SER A 198 3.49 -9.77 14.96
C SER A 198 2.17 -10.43 15.33
N TYR A 199 1.10 -10.10 14.61
CA TYR A 199 -0.24 -10.65 14.72
C TYR A 199 -1.03 -10.41 13.43
N PRO A 200 -2.04 -11.27 13.11
CA PRO A 200 -2.88 -11.05 11.94
C PRO A 200 -3.61 -9.71 11.98
N VAL A 201 -3.62 -8.99 10.87
CA VAL A 201 -4.33 -7.71 10.74
C VAL A 201 -5.83 -7.98 10.67
N PRO A 202 -6.63 -7.49 11.63
CA PRO A 202 -8.06 -7.73 11.63
C PRO A 202 -8.78 -6.81 10.63
N PHE A 203 -9.57 -7.39 9.75
CA PHE A 203 -10.37 -6.68 8.75
C PHE A 203 -11.75 -7.33 8.57
N ARG A 204 -12.62 -6.69 7.79
CA ARG A 204 -13.90 -7.23 7.33
C ARG A 204 -14.06 -6.92 5.85
N LEU A 205 -14.72 -7.82 5.13
CA LEU A 205 -15.17 -7.60 3.77
C LEU A 205 -16.67 -7.28 3.78
N GLY A 206 -17.05 -6.20 3.11
CA GLY A 206 -18.43 -5.92 2.75
C GLY A 206 -18.73 -6.41 1.33
N GLU A 207 -19.91 -6.05 0.81
CA GLU A 207 -20.27 -6.37 -0.57
C GLU A 207 -19.27 -5.74 -1.55
N PRO A 208 -18.71 -6.52 -2.50
CA PRO A 208 -17.86 -5.99 -3.55
C PRO A 208 -18.64 -4.99 -4.42
N PHE A 209 -17.94 -3.95 -4.86
CA PHE A 209 -18.48 -2.93 -5.76
C PHE A 209 -17.61 -2.79 -7.00
N MET A 210 -18.16 -2.24 -8.08
CA MET A 210 -17.46 -2.05 -9.34
C MET A 210 -17.24 -0.55 -9.58
N GLU A 211 -16.05 -0.22 -10.08
CA GLU A 211 -15.73 1.11 -10.58
C GLU A 211 -15.16 1.00 -12.00
N SER A 212 -15.43 2.02 -12.81
CA SER A 212 -14.96 2.09 -14.19
C SER A 212 -14.16 3.38 -14.40
N TYR A 213 -13.08 3.28 -15.17
CA TYR A 213 -12.15 4.37 -15.46
C TYR A 213 -11.98 4.50 -16.97
N ASP A 214 -12.16 5.69 -17.49
CA ASP A 214 -11.87 6.02 -18.89
C ASP A 214 -10.38 6.43 -19.00
N ILE A 215 -9.61 5.65 -19.74
CA ILE A 215 -8.20 5.91 -19.99
C ILE A 215 -8.05 6.33 -21.46
N LYS A 216 -7.51 7.54 -21.67
CA LYS A 216 -7.14 8.00 -23.01
C LYS A 216 -5.76 7.44 -23.37
N LEU A 217 -5.72 6.61 -24.41
CA LEU A 217 -4.50 6.03 -24.94
C LEU A 217 -3.72 7.08 -25.75
N ASP A 218 -2.43 6.82 -26.00
CA ASP A 218 -1.56 7.67 -26.84
C ASP A 218 -2.09 7.80 -28.27
N THR A 219 -2.86 6.84 -28.73
CA THR A 219 -3.58 6.89 -30.02
C THR A 219 -4.75 7.89 -30.06
N GLY A 220 -5.12 8.47 -28.89
CA GLY A 220 -6.31 9.33 -28.73
C GLY A 220 -7.61 8.55 -28.50
N GLU A 221 -7.61 7.23 -28.60
CA GLU A 221 -8.73 6.35 -28.26
C GLU A 221 -9.00 6.40 -26.76
N VAL A 222 -10.26 6.44 -26.35
CA VAL A 222 -10.67 6.30 -24.94
C VAL A 222 -11.12 4.87 -24.72
N ARG A 223 -10.53 4.19 -23.77
CA ARG A 223 -10.94 2.85 -23.33
C ARG A 223 -11.43 2.88 -21.90
N THR A 224 -12.57 2.25 -21.65
CA THR A 224 -13.14 2.07 -20.32
C THR A 224 -12.64 0.76 -19.74
N TYR A 225 -11.99 0.84 -18.58
CA TYR A 225 -11.56 -0.32 -17.79
C TYR A 225 -12.43 -0.40 -16.54
N SER A 226 -13.00 -1.56 -16.29
CA SER A 226 -13.88 -1.82 -15.14
C SER A 226 -13.22 -2.81 -14.18
N TYR A 227 -13.26 -2.49 -12.89
CA TYR A 227 -12.66 -3.30 -11.83
C TYR A 227 -13.66 -3.56 -10.71
N TRP A 228 -13.64 -4.77 -10.18
CA TRP A 228 -14.28 -5.13 -8.94
C TRP A 228 -13.34 -4.84 -7.76
N PHE A 229 -13.87 -4.21 -6.74
CA PHE A 229 -13.16 -3.91 -5.51
C PHE A 229 -13.80 -4.62 -4.32
N ALA A 230 -12.97 -5.18 -3.44
CA ALA A 230 -13.42 -5.59 -2.13
C ALA A 230 -13.79 -4.36 -1.30
N ASN A 231 -14.94 -4.40 -0.66
CA ASN A 231 -15.29 -3.38 0.31
C ASN A 231 -14.56 -3.66 1.63
N LEU A 232 -13.25 -3.51 1.59
CA LEU A 232 -12.37 -3.75 2.72
C LEU A 232 -12.62 -2.68 3.80
N ARG A 233 -12.80 -3.10 5.04
CA ARG A 233 -13.08 -2.23 6.19
C ARG A 233 -12.25 -2.65 7.40
N PRO A 234 -11.86 -1.69 8.28
CA PRO A 234 -11.24 -2.02 9.55
C PRO A 234 -12.22 -2.82 10.42
N SER A 235 -11.68 -3.70 11.27
CA SER A 235 -12.53 -4.39 12.25
C SER A 235 -13.02 -3.40 13.32
N GLN A 236 -14.17 -3.71 13.98
CA GLN A 236 -14.69 -2.84 15.05
C GLN A 236 -13.72 -2.70 16.23
N ASN A 237 -12.92 -3.71 16.51
CA ASN A 237 -11.93 -3.67 17.57
C ASN A 237 -10.77 -2.71 17.24
N GLU A 238 -10.35 -2.62 15.97
CA GLU A 238 -9.35 -1.63 15.53
C GLU A 238 -9.88 -0.20 15.62
N VAL A 239 -11.10 0.05 15.20
CA VAL A 239 -11.76 1.36 15.36
C VAL A 239 -11.76 1.78 16.83
N ARG A 240 -12.14 0.88 17.76
CA ARG A 240 -12.12 1.15 19.21
C ARG A 240 -10.72 1.42 19.75
N ARG A 241 -9.69 0.68 19.29
CA ARG A 241 -8.28 0.92 19.67
C ARG A 241 -7.80 2.28 19.22
N LEU A 242 -8.08 2.68 18.00
CA LEU A 242 -7.73 4.01 17.47
C LEU A 242 -8.38 5.13 18.30
N PHE A 243 -9.66 5.01 18.65
CA PHE A 243 -10.35 5.96 19.54
C PHE A 243 -9.74 6.01 20.93
N CYS A 244 -9.31 4.88 21.48
CA CYS A 244 -8.71 4.82 22.81
C CYS A 244 -7.32 5.47 22.86
N VAL A 245 -6.48 5.24 21.83
CA VAL A 245 -5.16 5.87 21.67
C VAL A 245 -5.31 7.39 21.51
N CYS A 246 -6.24 7.84 20.67
CA CYS A 246 -6.53 9.27 20.50
C CYS A 246 -6.98 9.95 21.81
N LYS A 247 -7.79 9.29 22.64
CA LYS A 247 -8.19 9.83 23.94
C LYS A 247 -7.04 9.89 24.93
N LYS A 248 -6.17 8.88 25.00
CA LYS A 248 -5.00 8.87 25.90
C LYS A 248 -3.98 9.95 25.51
N ASN A 249 -3.71 10.11 24.21
CA ASN A 249 -2.74 11.11 23.76
C ASN A 249 -3.23 12.56 23.97
N ARG A 250 -4.56 12.82 23.96
CA ARG A 250 -5.10 14.15 24.30
C ARG A 250 -4.99 14.49 25.80
N ALA A 251 -4.91 13.49 26.65
CA ALA A 251 -4.75 13.69 28.10
C ALA A 251 -3.27 13.88 28.53
N SER A 252 -2.31 13.75 27.63
CA SER A 252 -0.88 13.91 27.91
C SER A 252 -0.46 15.37 27.74
N PRO A 253 0.21 16.00 28.75
CA PRO A 253 0.70 17.39 28.66
C PRO A 253 1.69 17.62 27.52
N ASN A 254 2.38 16.58 27.05
CA ASN A 254 3.40 16.65 25.99
C ASN A 254 2.83 16.51 24.56
N PHE A 255 1.52 16.34 24.40
CA PHE A 255 0.90 16.18 23.08
C PHE A 255 1.06 17.43 22.20
N ALA A 256 1.05 18.62 22.80
CA ALA A 256 1.22 19.88 22.07
C ALA A 256 2.66 20.11 21.55
N GLN A 257 3.66 19.42 22.10
CA GLN A 257 5.07 19.56 21.69
C GLN A 257 5.50 18.45 20.71
N SER A 258 4.77 17.34 20.63
CA SER A 258 5.00 16.31 19.62
C SER A 258 4.49 16.82 18.27
N GLY A 259 5.30 16.79 17.21
CA GLY A 259 4.92 17.23 15.86
C GLY A 259 3.64 16.58 15.29
N LEU A 260 3.06 15.60 15.98
CA LEU A 260 1.78 14.96 15.71
C LEU A 260 0.56 15.92 15.83
N ALA A 261 0.68 17.00 16.61
CA ALA A 261 -0.39 18.01 16.75
C ALA A 261 -0.59 18.88 15.48
N ARG A 262 0.34 18.86 14.55
CA ARG A 262 0.33 19.65 13.30
C ARG A 262 -0.13 18.88 12.06
N LEU A 263 -0.58 17.62 12.20
CA LEU A 263 -1.15 16.87 11.08
C LEU A 263 -2.60 17.33 10.85
N PRO A 264 -2.95 17.90 9.67
CA PRO A 264 -4.30 18.40 9.36
C PRO A 264 -5.41 17.35 9.47
N ASN A 265 -5.06 16.07 9.52
CA ASN A 265 -5.99 14.93 9.46
C ASN A 265 -6.68 14.58 10.79
N PHE A 266 -6.41 15.30 11.90
CA PHE A 266 -7.12 15.06 13.18
C PHE A 266 -8.53 15.67 13.25
N LEU A 267 -8.86 16.59 12.36
CA LEU A 267 -10.18 17.26 12.33
C LEU A 267 -11.27 16.50 11.56
N TYR A 268 -10.89 15.61 10.64
CA TYR A 268 -11.86 14.90 9.77
C TYR A 268 -12.67 13.77 10.47
N LEU A 269 -12.22 13.31 11.63
CA LEU A 269 -12.96 12.28 12.40
C LEU A 269 -14.16 12.84 13.19
N ARG A 270 -14.41 14.15 13.14
CA ARG A 270 -15.51 14.79 13.91
C ARG A 270 -16.86 14.82 13.17
N GLU A 271 -16.87 14.75 11.84
CA GLU A 271 -18.11 14.91 11.05
C GLU A 271 -18.81 13.62 10.65
N SER A 272 -18.12 12.48 10.70
CA SER A 272 -18.73 11.18 10.33
C SER A 272 -19.58 10.54 11.44
N SER A 273 -19.64 11.12 12.64
CA SER A 273 -20.49 10.59 13.74
C SER A 273 -21.91 11.16 13.78
N ASN A 274 -22.25 12.13 12.90
CA ASN A 274 -23.58 12.78 12.89
C ASN A 274 -24.52 12.32 11.77
N ILE A 275 -24.22 11.27 11.01
CA ILE A 275 -25.08 10.78 9.90
C ILE A 275 -25.86 9.50 10.29
N SER A 276 -25.98 9.19 11.55
CA SER A 276 -26.74 8.00 12.00
C SER A 276 -27.94 8.30 12.90
N GLN A 277 -28.55 9.47 12.78
CA GLN A 277 -29.86 9.74 13.39
C GLN A 277 -30.63 10.80 12.55
N ARG A 278 -31.21 10.33 11.44
CA ARG A 278 -32.49 10.80 10.87
C ARG A 278 -33.00 9.80 9.86
#